data_c9cc7828930d486a59c81c96f0b283b9
#
_entry.id   c9cc7828930d486a59c81c96f0b283b9
#
_cell.length_a   1.000
_cell.length_b   1.000
_cell.length_c   1.000
_cell.angle_alpha   90.00
_cell.angle_beta   90.00
_cell.angle_gamma   90.00
#
_symmetry.space_group_name_H-M   'P 1'
#
loop_
_entity.id
_entity.type
_entity.pdbx_description
1 polymer ?
#
loop_
_entity_poly.entity_id
_entity_poly.type
_entity_poly.pdbx_seq_one_letter_code
_entity_poly.pdbx_strand_id
1 'polypeptide(L)'
;MSCLHLRNLRLPGQSGLHELLIEDGYFVSQFSGRQPISQRDLAGQLVLPGLIETHIHLDKACIMSRCCLQHGTLAEAVEQTRQAKAGFSEDDIYQRGAKVLEQAIVQGTTHMRTHVEIDPQIGLTGLRAVQRLQADYAWAISLEICVFPQEGMLNNPGTEALLCQALESGADLLGGCPYTDSDPQGQIRRLFELAVHYDCDLDFHLDFDLNPEGMTLGCVIEQTRLHGWQGRVAVGHATKLSALPRTALDAMANELAEAGVAVTCLPSTDLFLTGREHFHNKPRGLAPLAALHACGVTCSLSTNNIDNPFTPYGDASLIRQANLFANVSQLATEQE
;
A
#
# COMPACT_ATOMS: atom_id res chain seq x y z
N MET A 1 22.31 -19.94 -14.71
CA MET A 1 23.28 -18.84 -14.60
C MET A 1 23.20 -18.01 -15.88
N SER A 2 22.88 -16.75 -15.77
CA SER A 2 22.69 -15.84 -16.93
C SER A 2 23.54 -14.59 -16.76
N CYS A 3 24.19 -14.17 -17.85
CA CYS A 3 24.89 -12.88 -17.95
C CYS A 3 24.14 -11.97 -18.89
N LEU A 4 23.88 -10.73 -18.48
CA LEU A 4 23.23 -9.70 -19.28
C LEU A 4 24.08 -8.42 -19.23
N HIS A 5 24.36 -7.86 -20.42
CA HIS A 5 25.01 -6.58 -20.56
C HIS A 5 24.03 -5.56 -21.16
N LEU A 6 23.62 -4.59 -20.34
CA LEU A 6 22.82 -3.45 -20.78
C LEU A 6 23.75 -2.31 -21.16
N ARG A 7 23.58 -1.75 -22.38
CA ARG A 7 24.46 -0.71 -22.93
C ARG A 7 23.67 0.55 -23.29
N ASN A 8 24.35 1.68 -23.32
CA ASN A 8 23.82 2.95 -23.75
C ASN A 8 22.53 3.35 -23.00
N LEU A 9 22.51 3.21 -21.68
CA LEU A 9 21.39 3.58 -20.81
C LEU A 9 21.65 4.88 -20.08
N ARG A 10 20.59 5.53 -19.58
CA ARG A 10 20.68 6.66 -18.65
C ARG A 10 20.32 6.20 -17.25
N LEU A 11 20.96 6.79 -16.24
CA LEU A 11 20.66 6.61 -14.82
C LEU A 11 20.15 7.92 -14.20
N PRO A 12 19.22 7.87 -13.22
CA PRO A 12 18.73 9.08 -12.55
C PRO A 12 19.86 9.87 -11.92
N GLY A 13 19.85 11.20 -12.10
CA GLY A 13 20.84 12.11 -11.51
C GLY A 13 22.26 11.99 -12.06
N GLN A 14 22.51 11.14 -13.08
CA GLN A 14 23.82 10.96 -13.69
C GLN A 14 23.82 11.46 -15.13
N SER A 15 24.88 12.15 -15.53
CA SER A 15 25.08 12.63 -16.89
C SER A 15 25.69 11.54 -17.77
N GLY A 16 25.37 11.56 -19.07
CA GLY A 16 25.93 10.65 -20.07
C GLY A 16 25.19 9.33 -20.21
N LEU A 17 25.84 8.42 -20.95
CA LEU A 17 25.36 7.05 -21.14
C LEU A 17 26.20 6.09 -20.31
N HIS A 18 25.54 5.10 -19.75
CA HIS A 18 26.12 4.11 -18.83
C HIS A 18 25.93 2.69 -19.37
N GLU A 19 26.60 1.76 -18.74
CA GLU A 19 26.43 0.31 -18.96
C GLU A 19 26.18 -0.37 -17.62
N LEU A 20 25.40 -1.44 -17.61
CA LEU A 20 25.15 -2.30 -16.45
C LEU A 20 25.44 -3.75 -16.81
N LEU A 21 26.20 -4.41 -15.95
CA LEU A 21 26.50 -5.83 -16.06
C LEU A 21 25.71 -6.59 -15.00
N ILE A 22 25.01 -7.62 -15.40
CA ILE A 22 24.18 -8.44 -14.50
C ILE A 22 24.60 -9.89 -14.67
N GLU A 23 25.00 -10.53 -13.58
CA GLU A 23 25.33 -11.95 -13.51
C GLU A 23 24.48 -12.61 -12.44
N ASP A 24 23.70 -13.61 -12.84
CA ASP A 24 22.81 -14.38 -11.96
C ASP A 24 21.84 -13.50 -11.13
N GLY A 25 21.35 -12.41 -11.73
CA GLY A 25 20.41 -11.48 -11.10
C GLY A 25 21.03 -10.34 -10.28
N TYR A 26 22.37 -10.31 -10.15
CA TYR A 26 23.07 -9.28 -9.39
C TYR A 26 23.87 -8.33 -10.29
N PHE A 27 23.93 -7.06 -9.92
CA PHE A 27 24.83 -6.12 -10.56
C PHE A 27 26.28 -6.44 -10.21
N VAL A 28 27.13 -6.52 -11.22
CA VAL A 28 28.56 -6.80 -11.06
C VAL A 28 29.41 -5.73 -11.76
N SER A 29 30.64 -5.49 -11.27
CA SER A 29 31.57 -4.57 -11.92
C SER A 29 32.26 -5.20 -13.13
N GLN A 30 32.35 -6.54 -13.14
CA GLN A 30 32.87 -7.35 -14.24
C GLN A 30 32.29 -8.76 -14.17
N PHE A 31 32.18 -9.41 -15.31
CA PHE A 31 31.78 -10.83 -15.35
C PHE A 31 32.90 -11.74 -14.81
N SER A 32 32.51 -12.80 -14.12
CA SER A 32 33.43 -13.80 -13.51
C SER A 32 34.03 -14.76 -14.55
N GLY A 33 34.51 -14.23 -15.68
CA GLY A 33 35.13 -15.01 -16.76
C GLY A 33 34.15 -15.66 -17.73
N ARG A 34 32.84 -15.40 -17.61
CA ARG A 34 31.79 -15.86 -18.54
C ARG A 34 31.55 -14.84 -19.63
N GLN A 35 31.25 -15.31 -20.83
CA GLN A 35 30.75 -14.44 -21.89
C GLN A 35 29.28 -14.05 -21.59
N PRO A 36 28.86 -12.80 -21.85
CA PRO A 36 27.46 -12.41 -21.73
C PRO A 36 26.58 -13.31 -22.59
N ILE A 37 25.51 -13.85 -22.00
CA ILE A 37 24.53 -14.64 -22.75
C ILE A 37 23.68 -13.74 -23.64
N SER A 38 23.41 -12.53 -23.16
CA SER A 38 22.67 -11.55 -23.94
C SER A 38 23.24 -10.15 -23.77
N GLN A 39 23.17 -9.36 -24.83
CA GLN A 39 23.48 -7.93 -24.81
C GLN A 39 22.26 -7.16 -25.31
N ARG A 40 21.96 -6.05 -24.66
CA ARG A 40 20.87 -5.16 -25.07
C ARG A 40 21.33 -3.71 -25.08
N ASP A 41 21.23 -3.09 -26.25
CA ASP A 41 21.41 -1.64 -26.39
C ASP A 41 20.09 -0.94 -26.05
N LEU A 42 20.11 -0.07 -25.05
CA LEU A 42 18.94 0.66 -24.58
C LEU A 42 18.78 2.03 -25.27
N ALA A 43 19.68 2.40 -26.19
CA ALA A 43 19.56 3.59 -27.04
C ALA A 43 19.21 4.88 -26.25
N GLY A 44 19.79 5.06 -25.07
CA GLY A 44 19.55 6.22 -24.22
C GLY A 44 18.27 6.14 -23.36
N GLN A 45 17.61 4.99 -23.27
CA GLN A 45 16.48 4.80 -22.36
C GLN A 45 16.93 4.97 -20.91
N LEU A 46 16.04 5.55 -20.09
CA LEU A 46 16.24 5.69 -18.65
C LEU A 46 15.97 4.35 -17.96
N VAL A 47 16.91 3.92 -17.12
CA VAL A 47 16.74 2.75 -16.26
C VAL A 47 16.52 3.24 -14.84
N LEU A 48 15.46 2.75 -14.23
CA LEU A 48 15.05 3.03 -12.84
C LEU A 48 15.14 1.76 -12.02
N PRO A 49 15.30 1.85 -10.70
CA PRO A 49 14.99 0.74 -9.79
C PRO A 49 13.57 0.23 -10.02
N GLY A 50 13.31 -1.03 -9.73
CA GLY A 50 11.95 -1.56 -9.74
C GLY A 50 11.04 -0.77 -8.81
N LEU A 51 9.77 -0.60 -9.21
CA LEU A 51 8.78 0.12 -8.42
C LEU A 51 8.35 -0.71 -7.20
N ILE A 52 7.97 -0.02 -6.13
CA ILE A 52 7.53 -0.62 -4.87
C ILE A 52 6.07 -0.21 -4.62
N GLU A 53 5.17 -1.18 -4.65
CA GLU A 53 3.75 -1.03 -4.30
C GLU A 53 3.60 -1.30 -2.80
N THR A 54 3.46 -0.25 -2.00
CA THR A 54 3.46 -0.37 -0.54
C THR A 54 2.08 -0.64 0.06
N HIS A 55 1.01 -0.59 -0.75
CA HIS A 55 -0.34 -0.78 -0.23
C HIS A 55 -1.35 -1.12 -1.35
N ILE A 56 -1.71 -2.39 -1.48
CA ILE A 56 -2.73 -2.88 -2.43
C ILE A 56 -3.59 -3.97 -1.79
N HIS A 57 -4.74 -4.27 -2.39
CA HIS A 57 -5.63 -5.37 -2.00
C HIS A 57 -5.80 -6.36 -3.16
N LEU A 58 -5.06 -7.47 -3.13
CA LEU A 58 -5.21 -8.54 -4.13
C LEU A 58 -6.44 -9.42 -3.87
N ASP A 59 -6.82 -9.60 -2.61
CA ASP A 59 -7.93 -10.45 -2.18
C ASP A 59 -9.29 -9.99 -2.69
N LYS A 60 -9.52 -8.67 -2.76
CA LYS A 60 -10.77 -8.05 -3.23
C LYS A 60 -10.62 -7.28 -4.55
N ALA A 61 -9.56 -7.54 -5.31
CA ALA A 61 -9.39 -6.96 -6.64
C ALA A 61 -10.34 -7.57 -7.68
N CYS A 62 -10.67 -6.81 -8.73
CA CYS A 62 -11.48 -7.26 -9.88
C CYS A 62 -12.85 -7.85 -9.50
N ILE A 63 -13.55 -7.21 -8.56
CA ILE A 63 -14.89 -7.63 -8.14
C ILE A 63 -16.00 -6.67 -8.55
N MET A 64 -15.71 -5.59 -9.29
CA MET A 64 -16.68 -4.55 -9.62
C MET A 64 -17.90 -5.13 -10.36
N SER A 65 -17.71 -6.14 -11.20
CA SER A 65 -18.82 -6.83 -11.91
C SER A 65 -19.80 -7.57 -10.99
N ARG A 66 -19.45 -7.76 -9.72
CA ARG A 66 -20.29 -8.42 -8.69
C ARG A 66 -20.95 -7.40 -7.75
N CYS A 67 -20.69 -6.11 -7.94
CA CYS A 67 -21.11 -5.04 -7.06
C CYS A 67 -21.98 -4.04 -7.80
N CYS A 68 -22.90 -3.40 -7.08
CA CYS A 68 -23.84 -2.42 -7.63
C CYS A 68 -23.73 -1.10 -6.86
N LEU A 69 -22.81 -0.20 -7.28
CA LEU A 69 -22.68 1.12 -6.67
C LEU A 69 -23.81 2.05 -7.13
N GLN A 70 -24.43 2.75 -6.17
CA GLN A 70 -25.44 3.78 -6.41
C GLN A 70 -24.88 5.18 -6.14
N HIS A 71 -24.08 5.32 -5.09
CA HIS A 71 -23.57 6.60 -4.59
C HIS A 71 -22.03 6.68 -4.58
N GLY A 72 -21.34 5.55 -4.58
CA GLY A 72 -19.88 5.44 -4.52
C GLY A 72 -19.30 5.97 -3.20
N THR A 73 -20.02 5.85 -2.09
CA THR A 73 -19.55 6.24 -0.76
C THR A 73 -18.68 5.13 -0.15
N LEU A 74 -17.85 5.49 0.85
CA LEU A 74 -17.05 4.51 1.60
C LEU A 74 -17.93 3.42 2.25
N ALA A 75 -19.03 3.84 2.90
CA ALA A 75 -19.96 2.88 3.52
C ALA A 75 -20.58 1.92 2.51
N GLU A 76 -20.93 2.40 1.33
CA GLU A 76 -21.45 1.55 0.25
C GLU A 76 -20.36 0.60 -0.28
N ALA A 77 -19.13 1.09 -0.44
CA ALA A 77 -18.01 0.26 -0.89
C ALA A 77 -17.70 -0.88 0.09
N VAL A 78 -17.70 -0.61 1.40
CA VAL A 78 -17.53 -1.62 2.46
C VAL A 78 -18.65 -2.66 2.39
N GLU A 79 -19.92 -2.21 2.34
CA GLU A 79 -21.08 -3.12 2.32
C GLU A 79 -21.13 -3.98 1.05
N GLN A 80 -20.88 -3.40 -0.13
CA GLN A 80 -20.86 -4.15 -1.40
C GLN A 80 -19.73 -5.18 -1.43
N THR A 81 -18.56 -4.84 -0.87
CA THR A 81 -17.45 -5.79 -0.75
C THR A 81 -17.80 -6.92 0.23
N ARG A 82 -18.38 -6.60 1.39
CA ARG A 82 -18.83 -7.58 2.38
C ARG A 82 -19.82 -8.57 1.78
N GLN A 83 -20.77 -8.10 0.97
CA GLN A 83 -21.73 -8.97 0.27
C GLN A 83 -21.04 -9.86 -0.77
N ALA A 84 -20.16 -9.29 -1.58
CA ALA A 84 -19.41 -10.04 -2.61
C ALA A 84 -18.48 -11.10 -1.98
N LYS A 85 -17.90 -10.80 -0.82
CA LYS A 85 -17.00 -11.68 -0.06
C LYS A 85 -17.62 -13.02 0.32
N ALA A 86 -18.93 -13.07 0.52
CA ALA A 86 -19.66 -14.33 0.79
C ALA A 86 -19.52 -15.39 -0.33
N GLY A 87 -19.21 -14.96 -1.56
CA GLY A 87 -19.00 -15.83 -2.70
C GLY A 87 -17.53 -16.07 -3.07
N PHE A 88 -16.57 -15.62 -2.26
CA PHE A 88 -15.16 -15.80 -2.55
C PHE A 88 -14.70 -17.22 -2.20
N SER A 89 -13.92 -17.81 -3.10
CA SER A 89 -13.15 -19.03 -2.85
C SER A 89 -11.65 -18.72 -3.01
N GLU A 90 -10.81 -19.61 -2.53
CA GLU A 90 -9.36 -19.51 -2.67
C GLU A 90 -8.93 -19.40 -4.15
N ASP A 91 -9.51 -20.24 -5.02
CA ASP A 91 -9.21 -20.20 -6.46
C ASP A 91 -9.73 -18.92 -7.13
N ASP A 92 -10.89 -18.41 -6.74
CA ASP A 92 -11.42 -17.15 -7.25
C ASP A 92 -10.52 -15.97 -6.88
N ILE A 93 -10.10 -15.87 -5.63
CA ILE A 93 -9.18 -14.84 -5.17
C ILE A 93 -7.83 -14.96 -5.89
N TYR A 94 -7.29 -16.18 -6.01
CA TYR A 94 -6.06 -16.44 -6.73
C TYR A 94 -6.11 -15.94 -8.18
N GLN A 95 -7.16 -16.29 -8.95
CA GLN A 95 -7.28 -15.89 -10.35
C GLN A 95 -7.37 -14.36 -10.52
N ARG A 96 -8.11 -13.68 -9.65
CA ARG A 96 -8.24 -12.22 -9.67
C ARG A 96 -6.94 -11.52 -9.26
N GLY A 97 -6.29 -12.02 -8.21
CA GLY A 97 -5.02 -11.52 -7.73
C GLY A 97 -3.90 -11.72 -8.74
N ALA A 98 -3.82 -12.88 -9.40
CA ALA A 98 -2.85 -13.16 -10.47
C ALA A 98 -2.93 -12.15 -11.61
N LYS A 99 -4.15 -11.83 -12.07
CA LYS A 99 -4.37 -10.80 -13.10
C LYS A 99 -3.77 -9.45 -12.71
N VAL A 100 -3.94 -9.04 -11.46
CA VAL A 100 -3.40 -7.75 -10.97
C VAL A 100 -1.89 -7.81 -10.79
N LEU A 101 -1.35 -8.92 -10.26
CA LEU A 101 0.10 -9.12 -10.15
C LEU A 101 0.80 -9.05 -11.50
N GLU A 102 0.25 -9.73 -12.51
CA GLU A 102 0.79 -9.69 -13.88
C GLU A 102 0.79 -8.28 -14.45
N GLN A 103 -0.28 -7.51 -14.22
CA GLN A 103 -0.34 -6.10 -14.63
C GLN A 103 0.74 -5.26 -13.93
N ALA A 104 0.91 -5.43 -12.62
CA ALA A 104 1.91 -4.70 -11.83
C ALA A 104 3.35 -5.05 -12.28
N ILE A 105 3.65 -6.33 -12.50
CA ILE A 105 4.96 -6.81 -12.98
C ILE A 105 5.30 -6.20 -14.33
N VAL A 106 4.35 -6.22 -15.29
CA VAL A 106 4.56 -5.63 -16.63
C VAL A 106 4.79 -4.12 -16.58
N GLN A 107 4.26 -3.44 -15.55
CA GLN A 107 4.45 -2.02 -15.31
C GLN A 107 5.67 -1.68 -14.44
N GLY A 108 6.50 -2.67 -14.11
CA GLY A 108 7.79 -2.50 -13.46
C GLY A 108 7.77 -2.59 -11.94
N THR A 109 6.70 -3.07 -11.33
CA THR A 109 6.64 -3.34 -9.89
C THR A 109 7.42 -4.61 -9.57
N THR A 110 8.36 -4.53 -8.63
CA THR A 110 9.22 -5.65 -8.20
C THR A 110 9.01 -6.04 -6.73
N HIS A 111 8.41 -5.15 -5.94
CA HIS A 111 8.05 -5.39 -4.54
C HIS A 111 6.63 -4.92 -4.32
N MET A 112 5.86 -5.69 -3.56
CA MET A 112 4.45 -5.38 -3.30
C MET A 112 4.07 -5.82 -1.88
N ARG A 113 3.41 -4.92 -1.15
CA ARG A 113 2.70 -5.24 0.10
C ARG A 113 1.21 -5.29 -0.18
N THR A 114 0.59 -6.45 0.01
CA THR A 114 -0.84 -6.61 -0.14
C THR A 114 -1.53 -6.77 1.21
N HIS A 115 -2.62 -6.04 1.39
CA HIS A 115 -3.50 -6.17 2.56
C HIS A 115 -4.57 -7.20 2.28
N VAL A 116 -4.76 -8.12 3.22
CA VAL A 116 -5.71 -9.24 3.14
C VAL A 116 -6.70 -9.14 4.30
N GLU A 117 -7.98 -9.12 3.97
CA GLU A 117 -9.04 -9.05 4.97
C GLU A 117 -9.16 -10.36 5.76
N ILE A 118 -9.22 -10.23 7.09
CA ILE A 118 -9.44 -11.32 8.03
C ILE A 118 -10.64 -10.97 8.91
N ASP A 119 -11.67 -11.80 8.85
CA ASP A 119 -12.86 -11.72 9.67
C ASP A 119 -13.56 -13.10 9.74
N PRO A 120 -14.57 -13.30 10.60
CA PRO A 120 -15.28 -14.58 10.72
C PRO A 120 -16.02 -15.05 9.46
N GLN A 121 -16.32 -14.14 8.50
CA GLN A 121 -17.01 -14.50 7.25
C GLN A 121 -16.07 -15.16 6.25
N ILE A 122 -14.87 -14.61 6.06
CA ILE A 122 -13.89 -15.08 5.07
C ILE A 122 -12.83 -16.02 5.68
N GLY A 123 -12.60 -15.93 7.00
CA GLY A 123 -11.56 -16.67 7.70
C GLY A 123 -10.18 -16.41 7.08
N LEU A 124 -9.43 -17.47 6.82
CA LEU A 124 -8.09 -17.41 6.21
C LEU A 124 -8.08 -17.69 4.70
N THR A 125 -9.23 -17.69 4.05
CA THR A 125 -9.33 -18.02 2.60
C THR A 125 -8.52 -17.06 1.74
N GLY A 126 -8.58 -15.75 2.03
CA GLY A 126 -7.79 -14.72 1.36
C GLY A 126 -6.29 -14.93 1.56
N LEU A 127 -5.87 -15.22 2.80
CA LEU A 127 -4.46 -15.46 3.13
C LEU A 127 -3.90 -16.65 2.32
N ARG A 128 -4.60 -17.79 2.31
CA ARG A 128 -4.13 -18.97 1.55
C ARG A 128 -4.01 -18.72 0.05
N ALA A 129 -4.96 -18.00 -0.52
CA ALA A 129 -4.91 -17.63 -1.94
C ALA A 129 -3.71 -16.73 -2.25
N VAL A 130 -3.45 -15.74 -1.40
CA VAL A 130 -2.33 -14.80 -1.60
C VAL A 130 -0.98 -15.46 -1.31
N GLN A 131 -0.88 -16.38 -0.38
CA GLN A 131 0.33 -17.19 -0.17
C GLN A 131 0.67 -18.07 -1.39
N ARG A 132 -0.34 -18.59 -2.09
CA ARG A 132 -0.11 -19.27 -3.39
C ARG A 132 0.43 -18.30 -4.44
N LEU A 133 -0.12 -17.08 -4.52
CA LEU A 133 0.41 -16.04 -5.41
C LEU A 133 1.87 -15.68 -5.05
N GLN A 134 2.17 -15.51 -3.76
CA GLN A 134 3.53 -15.23 -3.28
C GLN A 134 4.54 -16.30 -3.75
N ALA A 135 4.16 -17.57 -3.64
CA ALA A 135 5.00 -18.68 -4.08
C ALA A 135 5.15 -18.76 -5.61
N ASP A 136 4.04 -18.64 -6.33
CA ASP A 136 4.02 -18.84 -7.80
C ASP A 136 4.68 -17.68 -8.56
N TYR A 137 4.67 -16.45 -8.00
CA TYR A 137 5.23 -15.25 -8.61
C TYR A 137 6.57 -14.80 -8.01
N ALA A 138 7.16 -15.55 -7.08
CA ALA A 138 8.44 -15.24 -6.43
C ALA A 138 9.61 -15.01 -7.41
N TRP A 139 9.50 -15.53 -8.64
CA TRP A 139 10.47 -15.32 -9.70
C TRP A 139 10.48 -13.89 -10.28
N ALA A 140 9.40 -13.12 -10.10
CA ALA A 140 9.21 -11.80 -10.70
C ALA A 140 9.01 -10.68 -9.69
N ILE A 141 8.39 -10.97 -8.54
CA ILE A 141 8.00 -9.97 -7.56
C ILE A 141 8.15 -10.52 -6.14
N SER A 142 8.63 -9.68 -5.23
CA SER A 142 8.61 -9.95 -3.79
C SER A 142 7.28 -9.47 -3.22
N LEU A 143 6.49 -10.38 -2.65
CA LEU A 143 5.16 -10.09 -2.11
C LEU A 143 5.17 -10.22 -0.60
N GLU A 144 4.81 -9.16 0.13
CA GLU A 144 4.55 -9.14 1.57
C GLU A 144 3.05 -9.18 1.83
N ILE A 145 2.62 -9.92 2.85
CA ILE A 145 1.21 -10.11 3.21
C ILE A 145 0.91 -9.46 4.54
N CYS A 146 0.14 -8.37 4.51
CA CYS A 146 -0.40 -7.69 5.68
C CYS A 146 -1.83 -8.15 5.94
N VAL A 147 -2.10 -8.76 7.09
CA VAL A 147 -3.47 -9.19 7.46
C VAL A 147 -4.14 -8.14 8.33
N PHE A 148 -5.41 -7.82 8.06
CA PHE A 148 -6.09 -6.73 8.76
C PHE A 148 -7.61 -6.92 8.88
N PRO A 149 -8.26 -6.30 9.90
CA PRO A 149 -9.70 -6.39 10.15
C PRO A 149 -10.46 -5.22 9.48
N GLN A 150 -10.84 -5.34 8.20
CA GLN A 150 -11.56 -4.27 7.47
C GLN A 150 -12.85 -3.82 8.15
N GLU A 151 -13.57 -4.75 8.78
CA GLU A 151 -14.89 -4.50 9.38
C GLU A 151 -14.81 -4.35 10.91
N GLY A 152 -13.60 -4.05 11.43
CA GLY A 152 -13.33 -3.92 12.85
C GLY A 152 -12.91 -5.24 13.51
N MET A 153 -12.34 -5.12 14.69
CA MET A 153 -11.84 -6.23 15.50
C MET A 153 -12.63 -6.35 16.82
N LEU A 154 -12.76 -5.25 17.56
CA LEU A 154 -13.43 -5.25 18.88
C LEU A 154 -14.94 -5.37 18.74
N ASN A 155 -15.52 -4.82 17.69
CA ASN A 155 -16.94 -4.94 17.36
C ASN A 155 -17.28 -6.20 16.54
N ASN A 156 -16.29 -7.04 16.19
CA ASN A 156 -16.47 -8.25 15.39
C ASN A 156 -15.83 -9.47 16.08
N PRO A 157 -16.54 -10.11 17.02
CA PRO A 157 -15.99 -11.18 17.86
C PRO A 157 -15.44 -12.35 17.05
N GLY A 158 -14.24 -12.81 17.39
CA GLY A 158 -13.51 -13.88 16.71
C GLY A 158 -12.44 -13.38 15.73
N THR A 159 -12.49 -12.13 15.30
CA THR A 159 -11.52 -11.56 14.35
C THR A 159 -10.09 -11.56 14.93
N GLU A 160 -9.91 -11.19 16.20
CA GLU A 160 -8.57 -11.19 16.82
C GLU A 160 -7.95 -12.59 16.79
N ALA A 161 -8.70 -13.62 17.17
CA ALA A 161 -8.20 -15.00 17.14
C ALA A 161 -7.78 -15.44 15.71
N LEU A 162 -8.52 -14.99 14.69
CA LEU A 162 -8.19 -15.27 13.29
C LEU A 162 -6.96 -14.49 12.82
N LEU A 163 -6.75 -13.25 13.28
CA LEU A 163 -5.52 -12.49 13.00
C LEU A 163 -4.29 -13.18 13.61
N CYS A 164 -4.39 -13.65 14.86
CA CYS A 164 -3.33 -14.45 15.48
C CYS A 164 -3.03 -15.71 14.67
N GLN A 165 -4.08 -16.46 14.28
CA GLN A 165 -3.92 -17.64 13.44
C GLN A 165 -3.30 -17.32 12.07
N ALA A 166 -3.62 -16.16 11.49
CA ALA A 166 -3.05 -15.71 10.23
C ALA A 166 -1.54 -15.43 10.35
N LEU A 167 -1.11 -14.76 11.42
CA LEU A 167 0.31 -14.53 11.72
C LEU A 167 1.06 -15.86 11.95
N GLU A 168 0.47 -16.77 12.73
CA GLU A 168 1.01 -18.11 12.96
C GLU A 168 1.09 -18.95 11.66
N SER A 169 0.25 -18.63 10.67
CA SER A 169 0.21 -19.27 9.35
C SER A 169 1.12 -18.59 8.32
N GLY A 170 1.96 -17.61 8.72
CA GLY A 170 2.98 -17.01 7.88
C GLY A 170 2.55 -15.73 7.16
N ALA A 171 1.61 -14.96 7.70
CA ALA A 171 1.45 -13.56 7.30
C ALA A 171 2.65 -12.74 7.80
N ASP A 172 3.11 -11.77 6.99
CA ASP A 172 4.33 -11.02 7.27
C ASP A 172 4.09 -9.83 8.21
N LEU A 173 2.93 -9.18 8.12
CA LEU A 173 2.58 -7.98 8.86
C LEU A 173 1.16 -8.03 9.41
N LEU A 174 0.92 -7.20 10.42
CA LEU A 174 -0.40 -6.97 10.99
C LEU A 174 -0.88 -5.56 10.64
N GLY A 175 -2.11 -5.44 10.18
CA GLY A 175 -2.74 -4.16 9.86
C GLY A 175 -3.94 -3.86 10.71
N GLY A 176 -4.44 -2.63 10.60
CA GLY A 176 -5.64 -2.17 11.28
C GLY A 176 -6.53 -1.31 10.40
N CYS A 177 -7.80 -1.20 10.79
CA CYS A 177 -8.78 -0.29 10.21
C CYS A 177 -9.60 0.36 11.34
N PRO A 178 -8.99 1.24 12.15
CA PRO A 178 -9.60 1.74 13.38
C PRO A 178 -10.93 2.49 13.17
N TYR A 179 -11.08 3.20 12.06
CA TYR A 179 -12.29 3.98 11.78
C TYR A 179 -13.54 3.12 11.52
N THR A 180 -13.41 1.81 11.38
CA THR A 180 -14.54 0.87 11.29
C THR A 180 -14.84 0.17 12.62
N ASP A 181 -14.02 0.37 13.64
CA ASP A 181 -14.20 -0.25 14.95
C ASP A 181 -15.04 0.60 15.90
N SER A 182 -15.62 -0.03 16.92
CA SER A 182 -16.37 0.62 17.99
C SER A 182 -15.50 1.41 18.96
N ASP A 183 -14.21 1.01 19.12
CA ASP A 183 -13.18 1.73 19.87
C ASP A 183 -11.90 1.83 19.00
N PRO A 184 -11.77 2.88 18.17
CA PRO A 184 -10.62 3.04 17.29
C PRO A 184 -9.27 3.03 18.01
N GLN A 185 -9.16 3.70 19.16
CA GLN A 185 -7.92 3.72 19.94
C GLN A 185 -7.66 2.39 20.64
N GLY A 186 -8.70 1.71 21.09
CA GLY A 186 -8.60 0.36 21.65
C GLY A 186 -8.09 -0.65 20.61
N GLN A 187 -8.57 -0.58 19.37
CA GLN A 187 -8.04 -1.40 18.28
C GLN A 187 -6.54 -1.13 18.05
N ILE A 188 -6.13 0.14 17.98
CA ILE A 188 -4.70 0.51 17.80
C ILE A 188 -3.86 -0.09 18.92
N ARG A 189 -4.21 0.16 20.19
CA ARG A 189 -3.46 -0.38 21.33
C ARG A 189 -3.34 -1.91 21.26
N ARG A 190 -4.46 -2.58 20.96
CA ARG A 190 -4.47 -4.04 20.91
C ARG A 190 -3.59 -4.59 19.76
N LEU A 191 -3.61 -3.95 18.61
CA LEU A 191 -2.76 -4.35 17.47
C LEU A 191 -1.28 -4.15 17.77
N PHE A 192 -0.88 -3.10 18.50
CA PHE A 192 0.50 -2.95 18.97
C PHE A 192 0.92 -4.05 19.95
N GLU A 193 0.05 -4.44 20.91
CA GLU A 193 0.33 -5.58 21.79
C GLU A 193 0.56 -6.88 21.00
N LEU A 194 -0.26 -7.16 19.98
CA LEU A 194 -0.11 -8.31 19.11
C LEU A 194 1.17 -8.21 18.28
N ALA A 195 1.48 -7.04 17.70
CA ALA A 195 2.69 -6.84 16.91
C ALA A 195 3.96 -7.07 17.75
N VAL A 196 3.98 -6.63 19.00
CA VAL A 196 5.08 -6.93 19.95
C VAL A 196 5.17 -8.42 20.25
N HIS A 197 4.02 -9.08 20.45
CA HIS A 197 3.98 -10.52 20.76
C HIS A 197 4.52 -11.37 19.60
N TYR A 198 4.16 -11.03 18.36
CA TYR A 198 4.56 -11.76 17.15
C TYR A 198 5.82 -11.20 16.48
N ASP A 199 6.40 -10.12 17.00
CA ASP A 199 7.54 -9.38 16.43
C ASP A 199 7.35 -9.02 14.96
N CYS A 200 6.16 -8.50 14.59
CA CYS A 200 5.81 -8.11 13.24
C CYS A 200 5.60 -6.60 13.08
N ASP A 201 5.74 -6.10 11.86
CA ASP A 201 5.50 -4.70 11.52
C ASP A 201 3.99 -4.39 11.44
N LEU A 202 3.64 -3.10 11.50
CA LEU A 202 2.27 -2.63 11.47
C LEU A 202 2.00 -1.74 10.24
N ASP A 203 0.81 -1.91 9.62
CA ASP A 203 0.35 -1.06 8.52
C ASP A 203 -1.16 -0.79 8.63
N PHE A 204 -1.52 0.46 8.94
CA PHE A 204 -2.90 0.86 9.26
C PHE A 204 -3.59 1.55 8.08
N HIS A 205 -4.87 1.24 7.85
CA HIS A 205 -5.80 2.12 7.17
C HIS A 205 -6.27 3.15 8.19
N LEU A 206 -5.90 4.42 8.03
CA LEU A 206 -6.05 5.39 9.12
C LEU A 206 -6.67 6.70 8.65
N ASP A 207 -7.54 7.28 9.51
CA ASP A 207 -8.02 8.66 9.40
C ASP A 207 -8.57 8.99 8.00
N PHE A 208 -9.51 8.17 7.50
CA PHE A 208 -10.05 8.20 6.15
C PHE A 208 -11.35 9.02 6.05
N ASP A 209 -11.26 10.32 6.19
CA ASP A 209 -12.26 11.34 5.86
C ASP A 209 -11.59 12.75 5.87
N LEU A 210 -12.36 13.82 5.67
CA LEU A 210 -11.85 15.19 5.63
C LEU A 210 -12.21 16.03 6.88
N ASN A 211 -12.75 15.42 7.93
CA ASN A 211 -12.95 16.08 9.20
C ASN A 211 -11.73 15.82 10.11
N PRO A 212 -10.92 16.82 10.47
CA PRO A 212 -9.75 16.63 11.31
C PRO A 212 -10.08 16.24 12.78
N GLU A 213 -11.35 16.39 13.19
CA GLU A 213 -11.77 15.95 14.53
C GLU A 213 -11.67 14.43 14.67
N GLY A 214 -11.29 13.97 15.84
CA GLY A 214 -11.21 12.54 16.15
C GLY A 214 -10.12 11.78 15.38
N MET A 215 -9.05 12.47 14.95
CA MET A 215 -7.87 11.80 14.36
C MET A 215 -7.27 10.79 15.34
N THR A 216 -6.91 9.63 14.84
CA THR A 216 -6.29 8.55 15.64
C THR A 216 -4.78 8.44 15.39
N LEU A 217 -4.23 9.21 14.47
CA LEU A 217 -2.81 9.24 14.13
C LEU A 217 -1.93 9.53 15.36
N GLY A 218 -2.36 10.44 16.26
CA GLY A 218 -1.66 10.71 17.52
C GLY A 218 -1.53 9.48 18.41
N CYS A 219 -2.55 8.63 18.46
CA CYS A 219 -2.50 7.37 19.19
C CYS A 219 -1.48 6.40 18.56
N VAL A 220 -1.40 6.30 17.22
CA VAL A 220 -0.39 5.48 16.55
C VAL A 220 1.02 5.95 16.87
N ILE A 221 1.27 7.27 16.85
CA ILE A 221 2.56 7.87 17.20
C ILE A 221 2.93 7.54 18.66
N GLU A 222 1.98 7.72 19.60
CA GLU A 222 2.17 7.40 21.00
C GLU A 222 2.53 5.93 21.22
N GLN A 223 1.77 5.01 20.62
CA GLN A 223 2.01 3.57 20.74
C GLN A 223 3.33 3.14 20.08
N THR A 224 3.69 3.76 18.95
CA THR A 224 4.99 3.51 18.30
C THR A 224 6.15 3.84 19.24
N ARG A 225 6.08 4.99 19.92
CA ARG A 225 7.12 5.39 20.89
C ARG A 225 7.10 4.48 22.14
N LEU A 226 5.90 4.17 22.65
CA LEU A 226 5.73 3.35 23.86
C LEU A 226 6.35 1.95 23.70
N HIS A 227 6.15 1.34 22.54
CA HIS A 227 6.61 -0.02 22.25
C HIS A 227 7.99 -0.09 21.58
N GLY A 228 8.61 1.05 21.25
CA GLY A 228 9.90 1.07 20.56
C GLY A 228 9.83 0.58 19.11
N TRP A 229 8.71 0.84 18.42
CA TRP A 229 8.41 0.33 17.08
C TRP A 229 8.78 1.32 15.95
N GLN A 230 9.68 2.26 16.20
CA GLN A 230 10.15 3.24 15.23
C GLN A 230 10.70 2.57 13.97
N GLY A 231 10.23 3.01 12.79
CA GLY A 231 10.63 2.43 11.50
C GLY A 231 9.90 1.14 11.13
N ARG A 232 8.98 0.65 11.97
CA ARG A 232 8.20 -0.57 11.78
C ARG A 232 6.69 -0.31 11.63
N VAL A 233 6.28 0.94 11.50
CA VAL A 233 4.87 1.34 11.41
C VAL A 233 4.63 2.19 10.19
N ALA A 234 3.63 1.82 9.39
CA ALA A 234 3.11 2.60 8.28
C ALA A 234 1.63 2.93 8.48
N VAL A 235 1.18 4.04 7.88
CA VAL A 235 -0.23 4.41 7.83
C VAL A 235 -0.62 4.74 6.40
N GLY A 236 -1.68 4.13 5.90
CA GLY A 236 -2.29 4.40 4.61
C GLY A 236 -3.42 5.42 4.73
N HIS A 237 -3.71 6.14 3.64
CA HIS A 237 -4.70 7.22 3.51
C HIS A 237 -4.32 8.48 4.27
N ALA A 238 -4.60 8.53 5.57
CA ALA A 238 -4.36 9.69 6.44
C ALA A 238 -4.91 11.01 5.83
N THR A 239 -6.07 10.93 5.16
CA THR A 239 -6.66 12.04 4.39
C THR A 239 -7.05 13.23 5.25
N LYS A 240 -7.33 13.02 6.56
CA LYS A 240 -7.58 14.08 7.53
C LYS A 240 -6.42 15.08 7.64
N LEU A 241 -5.19 14.67 7.35
CA LEU A 241 -4.03 15.58 7.32
C LEU A 241 -4.21 16.73 6.32
N SER A 242 -4.95 16.51 5.21
CA SER A 242 -5.22 17.52 4.20
C SER A 242 -6.14 18.64 4.69
N ALA A 243 -6.87 18.42 5.77
CA ALA A 243 -7.80 19.37 6.38
C ALA A 243 -7.16 20.19 7.53
N LEU A 244 -5.93 19.89 7.91
CA LEU A 244 -5.24 20.60 8.98
C LEU A 244 -4.74 21.97 8.52
N PRO A 245 -4.85 23.02 9.39
CA PRO A 245 -4.10 24.26 9.20
C PRO A 245 -2.59 23.99 9.14
N ARG A 246 -1.86 24.81 8.41
CA ARG A 246 -0.42 24.61 8.13
C ARG A 246 0.40 24.37 9.41
N THR A 247 0.19 25.14 10.46
CA THR A 247 0.94 25.00 11.72
C THR A 247 0.66 23.67 12.42
N ALA A 248 -0.58 23.17 12.38
CA ALA A 248 -0.93 21.87 12.95
C ALA A 248 -0.37 20.72 12.09
N LEU A 249 -0.38 20.87 10.77
CA LEU A 249 0.24 19.91 9.86
C LEU A 249 1.75 19.81 10.09
N ASP A 250 2.45 20.93 10.19
CA ASP A 250 3.90 20.95 10.44
C ASP A 250 4.26 20.32 11.78
N ALA A 251 3.45 20.55 12.83
CA ALA A 251 3.62 19.89 14.12
C ALA A 251 3.44 18.37 14.02
N MET A 252 2.38 17.92 13.35
CA MET A 252 2.10 16.49 13.14
C MET A 252 3.18 15.81 12.28
N ALA A 253 3.69 16.50 11.26
CA ALA A 253 4.78 15.99 10.42
C ALA A 253 6.07 15.77 11.20
N ASN A 254 6.43 16.67 12.11
CA ASN A 254 7.58 16.50 12.99
C ASN A 254 7.37 15.30 13.95
N GLU A 255 6.18 15.16 14.54
CA GLU A 255 5.85 14.02 15.41
C GLU A 255 5.97 12.67 14.66
N LEU A 256 5.49 12.61 13.40
CA LEU A 256 5.61 11.42 12.54
C LEU A 256 7.07 11.09 12.23
N ALA A 257 7.87 12.10 11.86
CA ALA A 257 9.28 11.92 11.55
C ALA A 257 10.07 11.42 12.77
N GLU A 258 9.86 12.03 13.94
CA GLU A 258 10.50 11.61 15.18
C GLU A 258 10.10 10.20 15.63
N ALA A 259 8.84 9.84 15.42
CA ALA A 259 8.34 8.49 15.71
C ALA A 259 8.72 7.46 14.64
N GLY A 260 9.28 7.87 13.50
CA GLY A 260 9.63 6.97 12.41
C GLY A 260 8.41 6.25 11.82
N VAL A 261 7.25 6.92 11.78
CA VAL A 261 6.02 6.40 11.16
C VAL A 261 5.97 6.82 9.70
N ALA A 262 5.84 5.85 8.79
CA ALA A 262 5.71 6.11 7.36
C ALA A 262 4.27 6.43 6.96
N VAL A 263 4.10 7.24 5.89
CA VAL A 263 2.78 7.61 5.36
C VAL A 263 2.68 7.22 3.89
N THR A 264 1.64 6.45 3.54
CA THR A 264 1.31 6.06 2.16
C THR A 264 0.05 6.81 1.69
N CYS A 265 0.17 7.60 0.63
CA CYS A 265 -0.99 8.21 -0.03
C CYS A 265 -1.51 7.27 -1.13
N LEU A 266 -2.82 7.23 -1.28
CA LEU A 266 -3.55 6.30 -2.15
C LEU A 266 -4.44 7.07 -3.14
N PRO A 267 -3.84 7.83 -4.11
CA PRO A 267 -4.50 8.92 -4.80
C PRO A 267 -5.82 8.55 -5.48
N SER A 268 -5.87 7.42 -6.18
CA SER A 268 -7.10 7.01 -6.90
C SER A 268 -8.25 6.71 -5.95
N THR A 269 -8.00 6.00 -4.85
CA THR A 269 -9.03 5.66 -3.85
C THR A 269 -9.47 6.89 -3.07
N ASP A 270 -8.49 7.68 -2.58
CA ASP A 270 -8.76 8.85 -1.75
C ASP A 270 -9.61 9.89 -2.51
N LEU A 271 -9.23 10.19 -3.76
CA LEU A 271 -10.00 11.11 -4.60
C LEU A 271 -11.36 10.57 -5.01
N PHE A 272 -11.51 9.26 -5.17
CA PHE A 272 -12.80 8.68 -5.55
C PHE A 272 -13.78 8.69 -4.39
N LEU A 273 -13.33 8.46 -3.16
CA LEU A 273 -14.23 8.28 -2.00
C LEU A 273 -14.46 9.54 -1.18
N THR A 274 -13.46 10.45 -1.07
CA THR A 274 -13.57 11.64 -0.22
C THR A 274 -14.25 12.84 -0.92
N GLY A 275 -14.77 13.79 -0.14
CA GLY A 275 -15.34 15.06 -0.63
C GLY A 275 -16.61 14.92 -1.47
N ARG A 276 -17.33 13.81 -1.37
CA ARG A 276 -18.54 13.55 -2.17
C ARG A 276 -19.73 14.45 -1.80
N GLU A 277 -19.76 14.93 -0.58
CA GLU A 277 -20.75 15.86 -0.05
C GLU A 277 -20.65 17.28 -0.66
N HIS A 278 -19.51 17.59 -1.30
CA HIS A 278 -19.30 18.87 -1.95
C HIS A 278 -19.75 18.85 -3.41
N PHE A 279 -20.69 19.73 -3.79
CA PHE A 279 -21.13 19.88 -5.19
C PHE A 279 -20.22 20.79 -6.01
N HIS A 280 -19.52 21.73 -5.36
CA HIS A 280 -18.58 22.68 -5.98
C HIS A 280 -17.34 22.83 -5.09
N ASN A 281 -16.24 23.29 -5.66
CA ASN A 281 -14.96 23.45 -4.95
C ASN A 281 -14.59 22.22 -4.12
N LYS A 282 -14.73 21.01 -4.70
CA LYS A 282 -14.41 19.76 -4.02
C LYS A 282 -13.00 19.80 -3.46
N PRO A 283 -12.81 19.48 -2.18
CA PRO A 283 -11.47 19.36 -1.61
C PRO A 283 -10.69 18.24 -2.32
N ARG A 284 -9.39 18.41 -2.42
CA ARG A 284 -8.53 17.40 -3.07
C ARG A 284 -8.34 16.15 -2.19
N GLY A 285 -8.35 16.30 -0.87
CA GLY A 285 -8.46 15.21 0.09
C GLY A 285 -7.32 14.18 0.06
N LEU A 286 -6.11 14.55 -0.37
CA LEU A 286 -4.93 13.69 -0.33
C LEU A 286 -4.02 14.06 0.83
N ALA A 287 -3.39 13.05 1.45
CA ALA A 287 -2.31 13.31 2.40
C ALA A 287 -1.23 14.21 1.76
N PRO A 288 -0.81 15.29 2.41
CA PRO A 288 0.10 16.31 1.83
C PRO A 288 1.56 15.85 1.87
N LEU A 289 1.90 14.79 1.11
CA LEU A 289 3.20 14.11 1.19
C LEU A 289 4.40 15.05 0.99
N ALA A 290 4.32 16.06 0.12
CA ALA A 290 5.43 17.00 -0.06
C ALA A 290 5.78 17.74 1.25
N ALA A 291 4.76 18.16 2.02
CA ALA A 291 4.95 18.79 3.32
C ALA A 291 5.49 17.82 4.36
N LEU A 292 4.98 16.58 4.39
CA LEU A 292 5.45 15.52 5.29
C LEU A 292 6.90 15.16 5.00
N HIS A 293 7.22 14.93 3.74
CA HIS A 293 8.57 14.58 3.30
C HIS A 293 9.60 15.68 3.62
N ALA A 294 9.22 16.96 3.46
CA ALA A 294 10.08 18.09 3.83
C ALA A 294 10.44 18.13 5.34
N CYS A 295 9.61 17.51 6.19
CA CYS A 295 9.89 17.32 7.63
C CYS A 295 10.63 16.00 7.95
N GLY A 296 10.97 15.20 6.93
CA GLY A 296 11.72 13.94 7.09
C GLY A 296 10.85 12.69 7.27
N VAL A 297 9.52 12.78 7.05
CA VAL A 297 8.64 11.61 7.06
C VAL A 297 8.93 10.73 5.84
N THR A 298 9.05 9.42 6.04
CA THR A 298 9.08 8.45 4.93
C THR A 298 7.71 8.40 4.27
N CYS A 299 7.67 8.70 2.98
CA CYS A 299 6.42 8.79 2.21
C CYS A 299 6.43 7.86 1.01
N SER A 300 5.26 7.31 0.65
CA SER A 300 5.07 6.52 -0.57
C SER A 300 3.74 6.80 -1.24
N LEU A 301 3.63 6.39 -2.51
CA LEU A 301 2.40 6.39 -3.30
C LEU A 301 2.06 4.97 -3.69
N SER A 302 0.79 4.60 -3.59
CA SER A 302 0.33 3.25 -3.92
C SER A 302 -1.00 3.25 -4.65
N THR A 303 -1.34 2.09 -5.25
CA THR A 303 -2.54 1.95 -6.09
C THR A 303 -3.78 1.61 -5.27
N ASN A 304 -3.62 0.96 -4.14
CA ASN A 304 -4.64 0.52 -3.19
C ASN A 304 -5.61 -0.52 -3.78
N ASN A 305 -6.58 -0.09 -4.56
CA ASN A 305 -7.68 -0.93 -5.03
C ASN A 305 -7.76 -0.95 -6.57
N ILE A 306 -8.10 -2.11 -7.14
CA ILE A 306 -8.17 -2.33 -8.58
C ILE A 306 -9.53 -2.93 -8.94
N ASP A 307 -10.33 -2.20 -9.73
CA ASP A 307 -11.60 -2.66 -10.29
C ASP A 307 -12.53 -3.25 -9.21
N ASN A 308 -12.74 -2.48 -8.14
CA ASN A 308 -13.63 -2.82 -7.04
C ASN A 308 -14.39 -1.58 -6.53
N PRO A 309 -15.34 -1.73 -5.58
CA PRO A 309 -16.15 -0.60 -5.09
C PRO A 309 -15.37 0.58 -4.51
N PHE A 310 -14.15 0.36 -4.00
CA PHE A 310 -13.31 1.44 -3.46
C PHE A 310 -12.57 2.20 -4.55
N THR A 311 -12.24 1.56 -5.68
CA THR A 311 -11.59 2.18 -6.85
C THR A 311 -12.00 1.46 -8.13
N PRO A 312 -13.09 1.86 -8.81
CA PRO A 312 -13.59 1.18 -10.00
C PRO A 312 -12.66 1.23 -11.22
N TYR A 313 -11.70 2.16 -11.25
CA TYR A 313 -10.87 2.47 -12.42
C TYR A 313 -9.37 2.19 -12.21
N GLY A 314 -8.99 1.37 -11.23
CA GLY A 314 -7.60 1.03 -10.94
C GLY A 314 -6.97 0.11 -12.00
N ASP A 315 -5.65 0.23 -12.22
CA ASP A 315 -4.88 -0.55 -13.20
C ASP A 315 -3.48 -0.99 -12.71
N ALA A 316 -3.21 -0.93 -11.42
CA ALA A 316 -1.93 -1.27 -10.79
C ALA A 316 -0.70 -0.48 -11.32
N SER A 317 -0.90 0.72 -11.89
CA SER A 317 0.16 1.57 -12.43
C SER A 317 0.64 2.61 -11.41
N LEU A 318 1.76 2.37 -10.77
CA LEU A 318 2.39 3.34 -9.85
C LEU A 318 2.80 4.64 -10.56
N ILE A 319 3.24 4.57 -11.82
CA ILE A 319 3.56 5.76 -12.62
C ILE A 319 2.31 6.62 -12.85
N ARG A 320 1.14 6.01 -13.07
CA ARG A 320 -0.12 6.75 -13.18
C ARG A 320 -0.51 7.37 -11.83
N GLN A 321 -0.30 6.66 -10.73
CA GLN A 321 -0.54 7.24 -9.39
C GLN A 321 0.37 8.44 -9.12
N ALA A 322 1.65 8.34 -9.46
CA ALA A 322 2.59 9.46 -9.34
C ALA A 322 2.18 10.66 -10.21
N ASN A 323 1.78 10.43 -11.46
CA ASN A 323 1.28 11.50 -12.33
C ASN A 323 0.01 12.16 -11.76
N LEU A 324 -0.95 11.36 -11.30
CA LEU A 324 -2.18 11.86 -10.68
C LEU A 324 -1.87 12.70 -9.44
N PHE A 325 -1.03 12.17 -8.54
CA PHE A 325 -0.60 12.85 -7.32
C PHE A 325 0.09 14.18 -7.64
N ALA A 326 1.06 14.20 -8.55
CA ALA A 326 1.81 15.40 -8.93
C ALA A 326 0.85 16.52 -9.41
N ASN A 327 -0.14 16.18 -10.27
CA ASN A 327 -1.11 17.15 -10.76
C ASN A 327 -2.04 17.66 -9.65
N VAL A 328 -2.55 16.76 -8.79
CA VAL A 328 -3.47 17.14 -7.71
C VAL A 328 -2.76 17.94 -6.63
N SER A 329 -1.52 17.56 -6.28
CA SER A 329 -0.69 18.24 -5.29
C SER A 329 0.02 19.47 -5.84
N GLN A 330 -0.10 19.75 -7.16
CA GLN A 330 0.49 20.92 -7.83
C GLN A 330 2.02 20.99 -7.66
N LEU A 331 2.69 19.82 -7.78
CA LEU A 331 4.14 19.77 -7.75
C LEU A 331 4.71 20.48 -8.98
N ALA A 332 5.69 21.37 -8.80
CA ALA A 332 6.17 22.27 -9.84
C ALA A 332 7.65 22.11 -10.16
N THR A 333 8.40 21.41 -9.34
CA THR A 333 9.86 21.28 -9.46
C THR A 333 10.28 19.82 -9.54
N GLU A 334 11.50 19.57 -10.08
CA GLU A 334 12.08 18.23 -10.12
C GLU A 334 12.47 17.70 -8.73
N GLN A 335 12.48 18.55 -7.71
CA GLN A 335 12.85 18.18 -6.34
C GLN A 335 11.64 17.77 -5.49
N GLU A 336 10.44 18.19 -5.88
CA GLU A 336 9.18 17.78 -5.26
C GLU A 336 8.73 16.40 -5.81
#